data_d7f44cb4f1254c1d9662848cad8d9d4a
#
_entry.id   d7f44cb4f1254c1d9662848cad8d9d4a
#
_cell.length_a   1.000
_cell.length_b   1.000
_cell.length_c   1.000
_cell.angle_alpha   90.00
_cell.angle_beta   90.00
_cell.angle_gamma   90.00
#
_symmetry.space_group_name_H-M   'P 1'
#
loop_
_entity.id
_entity.type
_entity.pdbx_description
1 polymer ?
#
loop_
_entity_poly.entity_id
_entity_poly.type
_entity_poly.pdbx_seq_one_letter_code
_entity_poly.pdbx_strand_id
1 'polypeptide(L)'
;MRYSLFPILRKISLLFFVFLCAGRVQAQEERVSKIRNTLEAIEKKIEWEKEGWIKIFSWWNEKDNPYQEPVTLYSQIHFKNKIHLGDNLNLHFSLDAIYENTLHTEDIEDVDILVNEAYLCWKMGGGRFYLGNQYISWGKLDNVILLDRINPYNYKYFILFKKQERKLPIFMLRYNWHQKNYDGEVLLIPFFKPSYLKFFGSDWAVFGHLKKTIEEGSYSSQVKETIKAVDVTREDKLDKYIPKNFQGAVKLRSRIKDIDFDVYYMYIYNRLPTLKEKKDKSNTVKKFLYLPTEENLTALLSQNLSPEELKLIEDFPRLHILGIDFETVAGPYGIRGEVGLFLSCPYLRRDFSYVRKDTLSLGVGIDHTAENNFYWNFQFIEDIILNYEELFSQEEFSHQVTLNLSKQFFYGDLILDLDSSYRISYHDWMLNPQVSYKLEKGVVFSLGGYIFEGSATTLFGRYSDNDLVYFKVIYNF
;
A
#
# COMPACT_ATOMS: atom_id res chain seq x y z
N MET A 1 30.94 17.70 15.45
CA MET A 1 30.58 17.30 16.83
C MET A 1 29.92 15.92 16.73
N ARG A 2 30.61 14.91 17.27
CA ARG A 2 30.07 13.52 17.26
C ARG A 2 29.25 13.34 18.54
N TYR A 3 27.93 13.31 18.43
CA TYR A 3 27.08 12.77 19.49
C TYR A 3 26.65 11.37 19.10
N SER A 4 27.16 10.36 19.79
CA SER A 4 26.74 8.98 19.64
C SER A 4 25.38 8.80 20.34
N LEU A 5 24.36 8.44 19.59
CA LEU A 5 23.01 8.11 20.10
C LEU A 5 22.97 6.84 20.97
N PHE A 6 24.03 6.07 20.99
CA PHE A 6 24.16 4.80 21.71
C PHE A 6 24.03 4.88 23.25
N PRO A 7 24.46 5.94 23.96
CA PRO A 7 24.30 6.02 25.41
C PRO A 7 22.87 6.34 25.86
N ILE A 8 22.04 6.94 24.98
CA ILE A 8 20.69 7.39 25.35
C ILE A 8 19.70 6.23 25.34
N LEU A 9 19.77 5.35 24.37
CA LEU A 9 18.92 4.13 24.31
C LEU A 9 19.24 3.15 25.45
N ARG A 10 20.51 3.06 25.85
CA ARG A 10 20.91 2.24 27.01
C ARG A 10 20.43 2.82 28.35
N LYS A 11 20.26 4.15 28.43
CA LYS A 11 19.71 4.81 29.63
C LYS A 11 18.20 4.78 29.71
N ILE A 12 17.48 4.75 28.57
CA ILE A 12 16.01 4.67 28.54
C ILE A 12 15.53 3.28 28.92
N SER A 13 16.19 2.22 28.49
CA SER A 13 15.85 0.86 28.95
C SER A 13 16.16 0.63 30.43
N LEU A 14 17.17 1.29 30.98
CA LEU A 14 17.48 1.25 32.41
C LEU A 14 16.53 2.10 33.26
N LEU A 15 16.07 3.24 32.76
CA LEU A 15 15.14 4.12 33.49
C LEU A 15 13.73 3.53 33.66
N PHE A 16 13.24 2.75 32.70
CA PHE A 16 11.95 2.07 32.83
C PHE A 16 11.99 0.95 33.88
N PHE A 17 13.18 0.38 34.17
CA PHE A 17 13.35 -0.68 35.17
C PHE A 17 13.59 -0.14 36.59
N VAL A 18 14.18 1.05 36.69
CA VAL A 18 14.55 1.67 37.99
C VAL A 18 13.33 2.31 38.70
N PHE A 19 12.31 2.76 37.96
CA PHE A 19 11.11 3.37 38.56
C PHE A 19 10.16 2.39 39.25
N LEU A 20 10.32 1.09 39.06
CA LEU A 20 9.51 0.04 39.70
C LEU A 20 10.07 -0.49 41.04
N CYS A 21 11.27 -0.03 41.48
CA CYS A 21 11.97 -0.64 42.63
C CYS A 21 12.43 0.32 43.74
N ALA A 22 11.88 1.51 43.84
CA ALA A 22 12.26 2.43 44.91
C ALA A 22 11.43 2.21 46.21
N GLY A 23 11.72 1.12 46.91
CA GLY A 23 11.14 0.91 48.26
C GLY A 23 11.56 -0.37 48.94
N ARG A 24 12.63 -0.34 49.76
CA ARG A 24 13.15 -1.27 50.76
C ARG A 24 14.43 -2.05 50.42
N VAL A 25 15.52 -1.63 51.05
CA VAL A 25 16.93 -1.81 50.60
C VAL A 25 17.68 -3.03 51.19
N GLN A 26 17.16 -3.94 51.93
CA GLN A 26 18.01 -4.97 52.57
C GLN A 26 17.64 -6.44 52.33
N ALA A 27 16.49 -6.72 51.68
CA ALA A 27 16.15 -8.10 51.23
C ALA A 27 16.38 -8.26 49.70
N GLN A 28 17.04 -7.31 49.05
CA GLN A 28 17.07 -7.09 47.62
C GLN A 28 18.31 -7.65 46.91
N GLU A 29 19.47 -7.75 47.52
CA GLU A 29 20.67 -8.18 46.81
C GLU A 29 20.58 -9.60 46.26
N GLU A 30 20.01 -10.51 47.02
CA GLU A 30 19.83 -11.89 46.58
C GLU A 30 18.71 -12.05 45.53
N ARG A 31 17.66 -11.25 45.61
CA ARG A 31 16.63 -11.18 44.56
C ARG A 31 17.13 -10.48 43.30
N VAL A 32 17.91 -9.39 43.44
CA VAL A 32 18.51 -8.65 42.33
C VAL A 32 19.55 -9.51 41.61
N SER A 33 20.38 -10.27 42.36
CA SER A 33 21.35 -11.18 41.73
C SER A 33 20.64 -12.36 41.04
N LYS A 34 19.57 -12.91 41.59
CA LYS A 34 18.75 -13.92 40.93
C LYS A 34 18.06 -13.38 39.68
N ILE A 35 17.49 -12.17 39.74
CA ILE A 35 16.88 -11.50 38.60
C ILE A 35 17.94 -11.19 37.53
N ARG A 36 19.12 -10.71 37.94
CA ARG A 36 20.24 -10.44 37.03
C ARG A 36 20.74 -11.70 36.34
N ASN A 37 20.96 -12.78 37.10
CA ASN A 37 21.38 -14.07 36.57
C ASN A 37 20.31 -14.71 35.68
N THR A 38 19.03 -14.48 35.96
CA THR A 38 17.91 -14.91 35.13
C THR A 38 17.84 -14.06 33.86
N LEU A 39 18.07 -12.75 33.94
CA LEU A 39 18.13 -11.85 32.78
C LEU A 39 19.36 -12.16 31.89
N GLU A 40 20.52 -12.42 32.49
CA GLU A 40 21.72 -12.82 31.74
C GLU A 40 21.58 -14.22 31.11
N ALA A 41 20.85 -15.15 31.77
CA ALA A 41 20.51 -16.45 31.21
C ALA A 41 19.44 -16.34 30.09
N ILE A 42 18.54 -15.39 30.21
CA ILE A 42 17.56 -15.03 29.17
C ILE A 42 18.25 -14.32 28.01
N GLU A 43 19.14 -13.37 28.27
CA GLU A 43 19.95 -12.68 27.27
C GLU A 43 20.82 -13.65 26.43
N LYS A 44 21.40 -14.67 27.07
CA LYS A 44 22.16 -15.73 26.39
C LYS A 44 21.29 -16.69 25.57
N LYS A 45 19.97 -16.75 25.80
CA LYS A 45 19.02 -17.57 25.06
C LYS A 45 18.23 -16.80 24.02
N ILE A 46 18.31 -15.48 24.02
CA ILE A 46 17.61 -14.61 23.05
C ILE A 46 18.52 -14.43 21.84
N GLU A 47 18.25 -15.18 20.77
CA GLU A 47 18.80 -14.86 19.46
C GLU A 47 18.03 -13.69 18.87
N TRP A 48 18.72 -12.61 18.61
CA TRP A 48 18.13 -11.38 18.06
C TRP A 48 18.70 -11.10 16.67
N GLU A 49 17.87 -11.31 15.65
CA GLU A 49 18.16 -10.94 14.27
C GLU A 49 17.72 -9.49 14.01
N LYS A 50 18.60 -8.69 13.43
CA LYS A 50 18.36 -7.26 13.13
C LYS A 50 18.71 -7.01 11.69
N GLU A 51 17.83 -6.33 10.98
CA GLU A 51 17.99 -5.86 9.62
C GLU A 51 17.46 -4.44 9.51
N GLY A 52 18.02 -3.66 8.64
CA GLY A 52 17.50 -2.32 8.42
C GLY A 52 18.04 -1.68 7.15
N TRP A 53 17.42 -0.57 6.80
CA TRP A 53 17.89 0.28 5.72
C TRP A 53 17.56 1.75 5.99
N ILE A 54 18.34 2.62 5.36
CA ILE A 54 18.09 4.05 5.29
C ILE A 54 17.86 4.38 3.83
N LYS A 55 16.76 5.06 3.53
CA LYS A 55 16.42 5.54 2.21
C LYS A 55 16.28 7.05 2.20
N ILE A 56 16.90 7.68 1.23
CA ILE A 56 16.69 9.08 0.85
C ILE A 56 16.13 9.06 -0.57
N PHE A 57 14.99 9.68 -0.78
CA PHE A 57 14.30 9.73 -2.04
C PHE A 57 13.83 11.16 -2.29
N SER A 58 14.37 11.78 -3.32
CA SER A 58 13.99 13.14 -3.72
C SER A 58 13.52 13.13 -5.15
N TRP A 59 12.46 13.86 -5.44
CA TRP A 59 11.92 13.99 -6.79
C TRP A 59 11.60 15.43 -7.12
N TRP A 60 11.66 15.73 -8.42
CA TRP A 60 11.40 17.03 -9.02
C TRP A 60 10.32 16.87 -10.08
N ASN A 61 9.27 17.64 -9.98
CA ASN A 61 8.22 17.70 -10.98
C ASN A 61 8.68 18.52 -12.20
N GLU A 62 8.38 18.04 -13.41
CA GLU A 62 8.85 18.67 -14.63
C GLU A 62 7.98 19.88 -15.04
N LYS A 63 6.68 19.85 -14.75
CA LYS A 63 5.75 20.88 -15.20
C LYS A 63 5.60 22.02 -14.18
N ASP A 64 5.67 23.25 -14.67
CA ASP A 64 5.39 24.46 -13.90
C ASP A 64 3.88 24.62 -13.65
N ASN A 65 3.36 23.97 -12.64
CA ASN A 65 2.03 24.24 -12.12
C ASN A 65 2.19 25.07 -10.84
N PRO A 66 1.56 26.26 -10.70
CA PRO A 66 1.74 27.15 -9.56
C PRO A 66 1.33 26.51 -8.21
N TYR A 67 0.60 25.40 -8.24
CA TYR A 67 0.15 24.66 -7.05
C TYR A 67 0.98 23.40 -6.81
N GLN A 68 1.82 23.01 -7.75
CA GLN A 68 2.60 21.78 -7.72
C GLN A 68 3.78 21.92 -6.77
N GLU A 69 4.09 20.86 -6.05
CA GLU A 69 5.25 20.76 -5.19
C GLU A 69 6.50 20.54 -6.05
N PRO A 70 7.38 21.56 -6.25
CA PRO A 70 8.45 21.46 -7.23
C PRO A 70 9.52 20.45 -6.84
N VAL A 71 9.78 20.29 -5.54
CA VAL A 71 10.75 19.32 -5.01
C VAL A 71 10.23 18.73 -3.71
N THR A 72 10.29 17.43 -3.61
CA THR A 72 9.99 16.73 -2.36
C THR A 72 11.20 15.90 -1.93
N LEU A 73 11.54 15.99 -0.64
CA LEU A 73 12.52 15.15 0.02
C LEU A 73 11.81 14.19 0.97
N TYR A 74 11.99 12.90 0.76
CA TYR A 74 11.50 11.84 1.61
C TYR A 74 12.67 11.03 2.16
N SER A 75 12.79 10.94 3.46
CA SER A 75 13.81 10.13 4.13
C SER A 75 13.14 9.11 5.04
N GLN A 76 13.62 7.88 5.03
CA GLN A 76 13.05 6.81 5.84
C GLN A 76 14.15 5.94 6.43
N ILE A 77 14.03 5.65 7.70
CA ILE A 77 14.86 4.66 8.40
C ILE A 77 13.92 3.50 8.77
N HIS A 78 14.24 2.31 8.27
CA HIS A 78 13.51 1.09 8.56
C HIS A 78 14.34 0.17 9.43
N PHE A 79 13.76 -0.30 10.53
CA PHE A 79 14.32 -1.35 11.37
C PHE A 79 13.38 -2.54 11.43
N LYS A 80 13.91 -3.71 11.17
CA LYS A 80 13.21 -4.98 11.32
C LYS A 80 13.93 -5.85 12.32
N ASN A 81 13.17 -6.44 13.22
CA ASN A 81 13.69 -7.20 14.32
C ASN A 81 12.93 -8.52 14.47
N LYS A 82 13.67 -9.58 14.74
CA LYS A 82 13.11 -10.88 15.08
C LYS A 82 13.80 -11.38 16.36
N ILE A 83 13.02 -11.61 17.37
CA ILE A 83 13.48 -12.08 18.67
C ILE A 83 12.96 -13.50 18.88
N HIS A 84 13.87 -14.44 19.07
CA HIS A 84 13.55 -15.82 19.39
C HIS A 84 13.33 -15.97 20.91
N LEU A 85 12.11 -16.31 21.31
CA LEU A 85 11.71 -16.53 22.69
C LEU A 85 11.64 -18.04 23.00
N GLY A 86 12.77 -18.73 22.80
CA GLY A 86 12.86 -20.19 22.86
C GLY A 86 12.54 -20.85 21.50
N ASP A 87 12.33 -22.18 21.51
CA ASP A 87 12.30 -22.99 20.28
C ASP A 87 11.04 -22.79 19.43
N ASN A 88 9.94 -22.37 20.07
CA ASN A 88 8.62 -22.36 19.43
C ASN A 88 7.99 -20.97 19.29
N LEU A 89 8.51 -19.95 19.96
CA LEU A 89 7.91 -18.63 19.97
C LEU A 89 8.88 -17.58 19.44
N ASN A 90 8.44 -16.79 18.47
CA ASN A 90 9.20 -15.67 17.92
C ASN A 90 8.35 -14.40 17.99
N LEU A 91 8.98 -13.29 18.34
CA LEU A 91 8.42 -11.94 18.21
C LEU A 91 9.05 -11.26 17.00
N HIS A 92 8.22 -10.75 16.11
CA HIS A 92 8.63 -9.94 14.97
C HIS A 92 8.10 -8.53 15.16
N PHE A 93 8.96 -7.54 14.96
CA PHE A 93 8.51 -6.15 14.89
C PHE A 93 9.38 -5.33 13.94
N SER A 94 8.77 -4.37 13.27
CA SER A 94 9.47 -3.40 12.43
C SER A 94 8.95 -1.99 12.69
N LEU A 95 9.87 -1.02 12.59
CA LEU A 95 9.62 0.40 12.83
C LEU A 95 10.13 1.20 11.64
N ASP A 96 9.38 2.21 11.27
CA ASP A 96 9.79 3.25 10.33
C ASP A 96 9.84 4.60 11.04
N ALA A 97 10.93 5.33 10.82
CA ALA A 97 10.99 6.76 11.07
C ALA A 97 11.05 7.46 9.71
N ILE A 98 10.07 8.28 9.43
CA ILE A 98 9.89 8.97 8.15
C ILE A 98 10.04 10.47 8.39
N TYR A 99 10.82 11.12 7.55
CA TYR A 99 10.90 12.56 7.45
C TYR A 99 10.53 12.98 6.03
N GLU A 100 9.58 13.88 5.93
CA GLU A 100 9.12 14.47 4.67
C GLU A 100 9.31 15.98 4.73
N ASN A 101 9.86 16.54 3.66
CA ASN A 101 9.95 17.99 3.46
C ASN A 101 9.59 18.31 2.01
N THR A 102 8.65 19.20 1.86
CA THR A 102 8.21 19.70 0.56
C THR A 102 8.63 21.15 0.46
N LEU A 103 9.54 21.45 -0.47
CA LEU A 103 9.96 22.82 -0.75
C LEU A 103 8.86 23.53 -1.54
N HIS A 104 7.99 24.19 -0.82
CA HIS A 104 6.93 25.04 -1.35
C HIS A 104 6.92 26.36 -0.56
N THR A 105 6.11 27.34 -1.03
CA THR A 105 5.89 28.64 -0.35
C THR A 105 5.44 28.54 1.11
N GLU A 106 4.93 27.38 1.53
CA GLU A 106 4.69 26.98 2.92
C GLU A 106 5.44 25.65 3.12
N ASP A 107 6.65 25.72 3.71
CA ASP A 107 7.45 24.55 4.00
C ASP A 107 6.65 23.60 4.91
N ILE A 108 6.32 22.42 4.39
CA ILE A 108 5.69 21.35 5.16
C ILE A 108 6.81 20.41 5.62
N GLU A 109 7.09 20.43 6.91
CA GLU A 109 7.93 19.43 7.55
C GLU A 109 7.02 18.45 8.31
N ASP A 110 7.17 17.17 8.05
CA ASP A 110 6.44 16.12 8.75
C ASP A 110 7.38 15.01 9.21
N VAL A 111 7.21 14.56 10.44
CA VAL A 111 7.99 13.48 11.03
C VAL A 111 7.03 12.43 11.60
N ASP A 112 7.03 11.27 10.98
CA ASP A 112 6.22 10.14 11.41
C ASP A 112 7.07 8.99 11.97
N ILE A 113 6.61 8.39 13.06
CA ILE A 113 7.16 7.12 13.57
C ILE A 113 6.04 6.08 13.50
N LEU A 114 6.23 5.08 12.66
CA LEU A 114 5.24 4.06 12.38
C LEU A 114 5.71 2.69 12.85
N VAL A 115 4.84 2.00 13.57
CA VAL A 115 4.99 0.56 13.81
C VAL A 115 4.37 -0.15 12.62
N ASN A 116 5.20 -0.84 11.83
CA ASN A 116 4.73 -1.62 10.69
C ASN A 116 4.30 -3.01 11.13
N GLU A 117 5.17 -4.00 11.06
CA GLU A 117 4.85 -5.33 11.59
C GLU A 117 5.06 -5.38 13.09
N ALA A 118 4.14 -6.03 13.79
CA ALA A 118 4.29 -6.35 15.20
C ALA A 118 3.44 -7.60 15.49
N TYR A 119 4.05 -8.77 15.47
CA TYR A 119 3.33 -10.02 15.66
C TYR A 119 4.14 -11.09 16.37
N LEU A 120 3.42 -11.96 17.07
CA LEU A 120 3.93 -13.21 17.63
C LEU A 120 3.75 -14.35 16.60
N CYS A 121 4.77 -15.18 16.45
CA CYS A 121 4.73 -16.42 15.68
C CYS A 121 4.97 -17.60 16.63
N TRP A 122 4.00 -18.47 16.76
CA TRP A 122 4.06 -19.64 17.60
C TRP A 122 3.99 -20.92 16.77
N LYS A 123 5.01 -21.77 16.87
CA LYS A 123 5.03 -23.11 16.26
C LYS A 123 4.20 -24.08 17.11
N MET A 124 3.19 -24.71 16.53
CA MET A 124 2.31 -25.67 17.18
C MET A 124 2.15 -26.91 16.31
N GLY A 125 2.72 -28.03 16.75
CA GLY A 125 2.61 -29.27 15.97
C GLY A 125 3.04 -29.12 14.53
N GLY A 126 2.16 -29.48 13.59
CA GLY A 126 2.40 -29.35 12.12
C GLY A 126 2.12 -27.96 11.52
N GLY A 127 1.92 -26.92 12.35
CA GLY A 127 1.56 -25.60 11.86
C GLY A 127 2.20 -24.46 12.61
N ARG A 128 1.86 -23.23 12.18
CA ARG A 128 2.29 -21.99 12.82
C ARG A 128 1.11 -21.06 13.00
N PHE A 129 1.01 -20.50 14.18
CA PHE A 129 0.02 -19.50 14.53
C PHE A 129 0.69 -18.13 14.62
N TYR A 130 0.07 -17.11 14.04
CA TYR A 130 0.55 -15.74 14.04
C TYR A 130 -0.53 -14.82 14.58
N LEU A 131 -0.14 -13.86 15.42
CA LEU A 131 -1.06 -12.91 16.05
C LEU A 131 -0.43 -11.52 16.06
N GLY A 132 -1.07 -10.55 15.45
CA GLY A 132 -0.64 -9.16 15.45
C GLY A 132 -0.71 -8.50 14.06
N ASN A 133 -0.02 -7.38 13.91
CA ASN A 133 0.06 -6.64 12.65
C ASN A 133 1.00 -7.33 11.65
N GLN A 134 0.50 -7.71 10.50
CA GLN A 134 1.23 -8.50 9.51
C GLN A 134 0.99 -8.01 8.09
N TYR A 135 1.99 -8.26 7.23
CA TYR A 135 1.84 -8.23 5.78
C TYR A 135 1.58 -9.63 5.25
N ILE A 136 0.68 -9.72 4.27
CA ILE A 136 0.45 -10.94 3.50
C ILE A 136 0.50 -10.57 2.02
N SER A 137 1.05 -11.45 1.19
CA SER A 137 0.96 -11.37 -0.25
C SER A 137 0.41 -12.69 -0.78
N TRP A 138 -0.76 -12.60 -1.40
CA TRP A 138 -1.40 -13.70 -2.11
C TRP A 138 -1.39 -13.42 -3.60
N GLY A 139 -1.46 -14.46 -4.41
CA GLY A 139 -1.31 -14.37 -5.86
C GLY A 139 0.13 -14.63 -6.32
N LYS A 140 0.30 -14.88 -7.61
CA LYS A 140 1.55 -15.30 -8.26
C LYS A 140 2.07 -14.30 -9.30
N LEU A 141 1.21 -13.40 -9.80
CA LEU A 141 1.61 -12.36 -10.74
C LEU A 141 2.55 -11.35 -10.08
N ASP A 142 3.41 -10.70 -10.86
CA ASP A 142 4.46 -9.83 -10.33
C ASP A 142 4.00 -8.38 -10.17
N ASN A 143 3.54 -7.73 -11.25
CA ASN A 143 3.23 -6.29 -11.26
C ASN A 143 1.80 -6.00 -10.79
N VAL A 144 0.83 -6.56 -11.51
CA VAL A 144 -0.58 -6.47 -11.18
C VAL A 144 -1.02 -7.82 -10.64
N ILE A 145 -1.16 -7.93 -9.33
CA ILE A 145 -1.57 -9.15 -8.65
C ILE A 145 -3.07 -9.04 -8.34
N LEU A 146 -3.90 -9.87 -8.96
CA LEU A 146 -5.36 -9.80 -8.86
C LEU A 146 -5.85 -10.21 -7.47
N LEU A 147 -5.21 -11.22 -6.88
CA LEU A 147 -5.63 -11.86 -5.63
C LEU A 147 -4.95 -11.28 -4.38
N ASP A 148 -4.07 -10.26 -4.50
CA ASP A 148 -3.44 -9.59 -3.37
C ASP A 148 -4.35 -8.51 -2.77
N ARG A 149 -5.42 -8.91 -2.09
CA ARG A 149 -6.51 -8.03 -1.60
C ARG A 149 -6.61 -7.92 -0.08
N ILE A 150 -5.79 -8.65 0.67
CA ILE A 150 -5.89 -8.71 2.15
C ILE A 150 -5.42 -7.40 2.79
N ASN A 151 -4.21 -6.95 2.46
CA ASN A 151 -3.64 -5.74 3.03
C ASN A 151 -4.06 -4.49 2.25
N PRO A 152 -4.33 -3.38 2.94
CA PRO A 152 -4.50 -2.08 2.32
C PRO A 152 -3.16 -1.50 1.84
N TYR A 153 -3.22 -0.44 1.04
CA TYR A 153 -2.07 0.26 0.51
C TYR A 153 -2.06 1.74 0.89
N ASN A 154 -0.88 2.32 1.02
CA ASN A 154 -0.69 3.75 1.13
C ASN A 154 -0.54 4.33 -0.29
N TYR A 155 -1.50 5.16 -0.69
CA TYR A 155 -1.52 5.87 -1.97
C TYR A 155 -1.23 7.37 -1.80
N LYS A 156 -0.61 7.80 -0.68
CA LYS A 156 -0.25 9.21 -0.45
C LYS A 156 0.52 9.80 -1.63
N TYR A 157 1.39 9.00 -2.23
CA TYR A 157 2.21 9.33 -3.40
C TYR A 157 1.89 8.40 -4.58
N PHE A 158 0.63 8.07 -4.78
CA PHE A 158 0.13 7.21 -5.84
C PHE A 158 0.96 5.91 -5.97
N ILE A 159 1.80 5.78 -7.01
CA ILE A 159 2.61 4.58 -7.28
C ILE A 159 4.12 4.84 -7.25
N LEU A 160 4.59 5.99 -6.75
CA LEU A 160 6.03 6.34 -6.73
C LEU A 160 6.88 5.34 -5.92
N PHE A 161 6.31 4.74 -4.89
CA PHE A 161 6.96 3.69 -4.12
C PHE A 161 6.58 2.32 -4.66
N LYS A 162 7.50 1.36 -4.53
CA LYS A 162 7.23 -0.03 -4.92
C LYS A 162 6.00 -0.57 -4.17
N LYS A 163 5.29 -1.52 -4.79
CA LYS A 163 4.05 -2.11 -4.25
C LYS A 163 4.24 -2.62 -2.81
N GLN A 164 5.35 -3.29 -2.52
CA GLN A 164 5.66 -3.81 -1.19
C GLN A 164 5.84 -2.70 -0.15
N GLU A 165 6.47 -1.58 -0.52
CA GLU A 165 6.70 -0.43 0.35
C GLU A 165 5.41 0.33 0.68
N ARG A 166 4.42 0.29 -0.23
CA ARG A 166 3.11 0.94 -0.04
C ARG A 166 2.12 0.09 0.75
N LYS A 167 2.37 -1.21 0.91
CA LYS A 167 1.47 -2.10 1.64
C LYS A 167 1.42 -1.71 3.12
N LEU A 168 0.23 -1.69 3.70
CA LEU A 168 0.02 -1.36 5.11
C LEU A 168 -0.29 -2.64 5.90
N PRO A 169 0.33 -2.83 7.08
CA PRO A 169 0.04 -4.01 7.90
C PRO A 169 -1.33 -3.90 8.54
N ILE A 170 -1.95 -5.05 8.77
CA ILE A 170 -3.22 -5.16 9.48
C ILE A 170 -3.12 -6.20 10.60
N PHE A 171 -3.85 -5.95 11.68
CA PHE A 171 -3.97 -6.92 12.77
C PHE A 171 -4.80 -8.11 12.32
N MET A 172 -4.24 -9.31 12.47
CA MET A 172 -4.91 -10.56 12.15
C MET A 172 -4.44 -11.72 13.02
N LEU A 173 -5.31 -12.71 13.12
CA LEU A 173 -4.94 -14.06 13.51
C LEU A 173 -4.76 -14.85 12.22
N ARG A 174 -3.63 -15.54 12.12
CA ARG A 174 -3.28 -16.35 10.95
C ARG A 174 -2.82 -17.71 11.44
N TYR A 175 -3.30 -18.77 10.81
CA TYR A 175 -2.84 -20.12 11.05
C TYR A 175 -2.45 -20.77 9.75
N ASN A 176 -1.19 -21.23 9.67
CA ASN A 176 -0.63 -21.97 8.54
C ASN A 176 -0.37 -23.40 8.98
N TRP A 177 -0.77 -24.35 8.16
CA TRP A 177 -0.43 -25.76 8.35
C TRP A 177 0.19 -26.36 7.10
N HIS A 178 1.06 -27.35 7.33
CA HIS A 178 1.76 -28.07 6.28
C HIS A 178 1.41 -29.54 6.36
N GLN A 179 0.99 -30.10 5.25
CA GLN A 179 0.76 -31.53 5.09
C GLN A 179 1.57 -32.06 3.91
N LYS A 180 1.68 -33.37 3.79
CA LYS A 180 2.52 -34.00 2.75
C LYS A 180 2.19 -33.54 1.31
N ASN A 181 0.90 -33.31 1.03
CA ASN A 181 0.42 -33.04 -0.32
C ASN A 181 -0.21 -31.66 -0.50
N TYR A 182 -0.45 -30.94 0.58
CA TYR A 182 -1.06 -29.61 0.54
C TYR A 182 -0.71 -28.78 1.75
N ASP A 183 -0.68 -27.49 1.56
CA ASP A 183 -0.55 -26.49 2.60
C ASP A 183 -1.83 -25.69 2.71
N GLY A 184 -2.10 -25.14 3.86
CA GLY A 184 -3.25 -24.27 4.04
C GLY A 184 -2.95 -23.09 4.93
N GLU A 185 -3.76 -22.05 4.74
CA GLU A 185 -3.70 -20.82 5.51
C GLU A 185 -5.10 -20.30 5.78
N VAL A 186 -5.38 -19.97 7.03
CA VAL A 186 -6.65 -19.33 7.45
C VAL A 186 -6.34 -18.01 8.15
N LEU A 187 -7.11 -16.99 7.81
CA LEU A 187 -7.02 -15.65 8.35
C LEU A 187 -8.32 -15.25 9.02
N LEU A 188 -8.20 -14.61 10.18
CA LEU A 188 -9.28 -13.87 10.82
C LEU A 188 -8.81 -12.45 11.08
N ILE A 189 -9.54 -11.47 10.55
CA ILE A 189 -9.20 -10.04 10.60
C ILE A 189 -10.31 -9.32 11.38
N PRO A 190 -10.11 -9.02 12.67
CA PRO A 190 -11.15 -8.44 13.51
C PRO A 190 -11.33 -6.94 13.33
N PHE A 191 -10.32 -6.24 12.81
CA PHE A 191 -10.34 -4.78 12.64
C PHE A 191 -10.22 -4.40 11.16
N PHE A 192 -11.03 -3.46 10.72
CA PHE A 192 -10.93 -2.91 9.39
C PHE A 192 -9.88 -1.80 9.33
N LYS A 193 -9.04 -1.82 8.30
CA LYS A 193 -8.11 -0.73 7.95
C LYS A 193 -8.23 -0.49 6.45
N PRO A 194 -8.61 0.72 6.00
CA PRO A 194 -8.68 1.05 4.58
C PRO A 194 -7.28 1.34 4.02
N SER A 195 -7.20 1.40 2.69
CA SER A 195 -6.09 2.06 2.01
C SER A 195 -6.10 3.56 2.32
N TYR A 196 -4.91 4.14 2.44
CA TYR A 196 -4.78 5.57 2.66
C TYR A 196 -4.83 6.31 1.32
N LEU A 197 -5.77 7.23 1.21
CA LEU A 197 -5.93 8.13 0.07
C LEU A 197 -5.95 9.58 0.58
N LYS A 198 -5.24 10.48 -0.08
CA LYS A 198 -5.39 11.92 0.11
C LYS A 198 -6.38 12.44 -0.93
N PHE A 199 -7.43 13.15 -0.49
CA PHE A 199 -8.45 13.62 -1.42
C PHE A 199 -8.15 15.00 -1.99
N PHE A 200 -7.53 15.90 -1.22
CA PHE A 200 -7.24 17.28 -1.60
C PHE A 200 -5.87 17.73 -1.13
N GLY A 201 -5.30 18.74 -1.75
CA GLY A 201 -4.16 19.50 -1.26
C GLY A 201 -2.81 18.83 -1.44
N SER A 202 -2.60 18.06 -2.48
CA SER A 202 -1.29 17.60 -2.96
C SER A 202 -1.38 17.18 -4.43
N ASP A 203 -0.25 17.09 -5.10
CA ASP A 203 -0.14 16.65 -6.50
C ASP A 203 -0.71 15.24 -6.71
N TRP A 204 -0.62 14.39 -5.68
CA TRP A 204 -1.07 12.99 -5.71
C TRP A 204 -2.46 12.78 -5.12
N ALA A 205 -3.14 13.86 -4.70
CA ALA A 205 -4.49 13.77 -4.15
C ALA A 205 -5.51 13.43 -5.26
N VAL A 206 -6.59 12.71 -4.88
CA VAL A 206 -7.63 12.27 -5.84
C VAL A 206 -8.25 13.45 -6.60
N PHE A 207 -8.44 14.58 -5.93
CA PHE A 207 -8.97 15.83 -6.50
C PHE A 207 -7.91 16.94 -6.55
N GLY A 208 -6.62 16.59 -6.46
CA GLY A 208 -5.49 17.48 -6.60
C GLY A 208 -5.61 18.77 -5.76
N HIS A 209 -5.30 19.88 -6.38
CA HIS A 209 -5.35 21.22 -5.79
C HIS A 209 -6.68 21.96 -6.04
N LEU A 210 -7.77 21.27 -6.37
CA LEU A 210 -9.05 21.88 -6.76
C LEU A 210 -9.51 22.99 -5.80
N LYS A 211 -9.42 22.77 -4.48
CA LYS A 211 -9.82 23.78 -3.48
C LYS A 211 -8.97 25.04 -3.58
N LYS A 212 -7.65 24.89 -3.67
CA LYS A 212 -6.69 26.00 -3.76
C LYS A 212 -6.86 26.77 -5.06
N THR A 213 -7.05 26.07 -6.18
CA THR A 213 -7.33 26.68 -7.48
C THR A 213 -8.57 27.59 -7.47
N ILE A 214 -9.63 27.17 -6.75
CA ILE A 214 -10.84 27.97 -6.64
C ILE A 214 -10.64 29.10 -5.63
N GLU A 215 -9.95 28.87 -4.51
CA GLU A 215 -9.70 29.89 -3.49
C GLU A 215 -8.88 31.07 -4.04
N GLU A 216 -7.86 30.80 -4.82
CA GLU A 216 -6.99 31.81 -5.42
C GLU A 216 -7.54 32.36 -6.74
N GLY A 217 -8.48 31.66 -7.39
CA GLY A 217 -9.13 32.09 -8.62
C GLY A 217 -10.09 33.27 -8.45
N SER A 218 -10.51 33.83 -9.59
CA SER A 218 -11.45 34.96 -9.65
C SER A 218 -12.90 34.55 -9.45
N TYR A 219 -13.17 33.76 -8.39
CA TYR A 219 -14.52 33.30 -8.04
C TYR A 219 -15.15 34.19 -6.95
N SER A 220 -16.48 34.20 -6.88
CA SER A 220 -17.21 34.92 -5.82
C SER A 220 -16.93 34.29 -4.43
N SER A 221 -17.08 35.10 -3.37
CA SER A 221 -16.91 34.61 -2.00
C SER A 221 -17.81 33.40 -1.68
N GLN A 222 -19.04 33.39 -2.22
CA GLN A 222 -19.99 32.30 -2.05
C GLN A 222 -19.44 30.98 -2.65
N VAL A 223 -18.84 31.03 -3.87
CA VAL A 223 -18.21 29.87 -4.50
C VAL A 223 -17.07 29.36 -3.62
N LYS A 224 -16.17 30.25 -3.21
CA LYS A 224 -15.00 29.91 -2.36
C LYS A 224 -15.41 29.24 -1.06
N GLU A 225 -16.40 29.79 -0.36
CA GLU A 225 -16.93 29.23 0.88
C GLU A 225 -17.59 27.84 0.66
N THR A 226 -18.39 27.70 -0.41
CA THR A 226 -19.02 26.42 -0.74
C THR A 226 -17.96 25.34 -1.01
N ILE A 227 -16.96 25.63 -1.84
CA ILE A 227 -15.93 24.64 -2.18
C ILE A 227 -15.00 24.35 -1.01
N LYS A 228 -14.71 25.32 -0.15
CA LYS A 228 -13.98 25.11 1.10
C LYS A 228 -14.70 24.12 2.02
N ALA A 229 -16.02 24.15 2.07
CA ALA A 229 -16.85 23.25 2.89
C ALA A 229 -16.99 21.84 2.31
N VAL A 230 -16.72 21.65 1.00
CA VAL A 230 -16.68 20.29 0.40
C VAL A 230 -15.56 19.48 1.05
N ASP A 231 -15.87 18.30 1.55
CA ASP A 231 -14.88 17.43 2.16
C ASP A 231 -15.24 15.94 2.02
N VAL A 232 -14.27 15.07 2.25
CA VAL A 232 -14.45 13.62 2.30
C VAL A 232 -14.15 13.16 3.71
N THR A 233 -15.14 12.57 4.36
CA THR A 233 -15.06 12.15 5.75
C THR A 233 -15.28 10.64 5.88
N ARG A 234 -14.70 10.05 6.90
CA ARG A 234 -14.90 8.64 7.23
C ARG A 234 -15.76 8.50 8.47
N GLU A 235 -16.71 7.58 8.43
CA GLU A 235 -17.49 7.20 9.60
C GLU A 235 -16.83 6.01 10.31
N ASP A 236 -16.64 6.08 11.64
CA ASP A 236 -15.97 5.06 12.48
C ASP A 236 -16.76 3.75 12.66
N LYS A 237 -17.80 3.51 11.85
CA LYS A 237 -18.65 2.32 11.98
C LYS A 237 -17.90 1.00 11.83
N LEU A 238 -16.89 0.97 10.96
CA LEU A 238 -16.10 -0.23 10.68
C LEU A 238 -14.92 -0.41 11.64
N ASP A 239 -14.51 0.63 12.36
CA ASP A 239 -13.41 0.60 13.32
C ASP A 239 -13.81 -0.06 14.65
N LYS A 240 -15.12 -0.21 14.88
CA LYS A 240 -15.64 -0.84 16.08
C LYS A 240 -15.42 -2.34 16.07
N TYR A 241 -14.88 -2.85 17.17
CA TYR A 241 -14.77 -4.28 17.42
C TYR A 241 -16.16 -4.88 17.63
N ILE A 242 -16.78 -5.34 16.57
CA ILE A 242 -18.04 -6.08 16.57
C ILE A 242 -17.93 -7.26 15.60
N PRO A 243 -18.42 -8.46 15.97
CA PRO A 243 -18.27 -9.65 15.13
C PRO A 243 -18.76 -9.50 13.70
N LYS A 244 -19.79 -8.67 13.45
CA LYS A 244 -20.29 -8.39 12.09
C LYS A 244 -19.26 -7.69 11.18
N ASN A 245 -18.24 -7.04 11.76
CA ASN A 245 -17.16 -6.37 11.00
C ASN A 245 -15.99 -7.32 10.72
N PHE A 246 -15.97 -8.52 11.28
CA PHE A 246 -14.90 -9.46 11.06
C PHE A 246 -14.82 -9.87 9.60
N GLN A 247 -13.59 -10.04 9.16
CA GLN A 247 -13.23 -10.47 7.83
C GLN A 247 -12.45 -11.77 7.95
N GLY A 248 -12.50 -12.59 6.93
CA GLY A 248 -11.79 -13.86 6.93
C GLY A 248 -11.36 -14.27 5.54
N ALA A 249 -10.35 -15.11 5.49
CA ALA A 249 -9.88 -15.66 4.23
C ALA A 249 -9.24 -17.03 4.44
N VAL A 250 -9.29 -17.84 3.39
CA VAL A 250 -8.69 -19.18 3.36
C VAL A 250 -7.92 -19.34 2.07
N LYS A 251 -6.74 -19.93 2.16
CA LYS A 251 -5.93 -20.35 1.02
C LYS A 251 -5.55 -21.82 1.18
N LEU A 252 -5.67 -22.57 0.11
CA LEU A 252 -5.17 -23.94 0.00
C LEU A 252 -4.18 -24.00 -1.16
N ARG A 253 -2.98 -24.51 -0.88
CA ARG A 253 -1.92 -24.72 -1.85
C ARG A 253 -1.72 -26.19 -2.09
N SER A 254 -1.51 -26.56 -3.32
CA SER A 254 -1.10 -27.90 -3.71
C SER A 254 -0.17 -27.85 -4.92
N ARG A 255 0.54 -28.97 -5.16
CA ARG A 255 1.39 -29.13 -6.31
C ARG A 255 0.95 -30.35 -7.09
N ILE A 256 0.74 -30.20 -8.40
CA ILE A 256 0.49 -31.30 -9.31
C ILE A 256 1.59 -31.33 -10.36
N LYS A 257 2.46 -32.34 -10.30
CA LYS A 257 3.69 -32.40 -11.11
C LYS A 257 4.53 -31.15 -10.88
N ASP A 258 4.76 -30.35 -11.93
CA ASP A 258 5.58 -29.14 -11.93
C ASP A 258 4.75 -27.85 -11.83
N ILE A 259 3.47 -27.97 -11.52
CA ILE A 259 2.56 -26.81 -11.37
C ILE A 259 2.21 -26.64 -9.90
N ASP A 260 2.61 -25.51 -9.34
CA ASP A 260 2.14 -25.05 -8.05
C ASP A 260 0.84 -24.24 -8.26
N PHE A 261 -0.22 -24.58 -7.54
CA PHE A 261 -1.48 -23.84 -7.61
C PHE A 261 -2.06 -23.57 -6.22
N ASP A 262 -2.70 -22.43 -6.09
CA ASP A 262 -3.39 -22.03 -4.87
C ASP A 262 -4.88 -21.78 -5.20
N VAL A 263 -5.77 -22.09 -4.25
CA VAL A 263 -7.20 -21.79 -4.31
C VAL A 263 -7.54 -20.89 -3.12
N TYR A 264 -8.37 -19.86 -3.36
CA TYR A 264 -8.67 -18.82 -2.40
C TYR A 264 -10.17 -18.61 -2.22
N TYR A 265 -10.55 -18.34 -0.98
CA TYR A 265 -11.80 -17.67 -0.66
C TYR A 265 -11.53 -16.55 0.33
N MET A 266 -12.07 -15.35 0.04
CA MET A 266 -11.94 -14.19 0.90
C MET A 266 -13.30 -13.54 1.13
N TYR A 267 -13.59 -13.22 2.38
CA TYR A 267 -14.73 -12.42 2.79
C TYR A 267 -14.21 -11.17 3.50
N ILE A 268 -14.03 -10.10 2.75
CA ILE A 268 -13.32 -8.90 3.17
C ILE A 268 -14.08 -7.63 2.74
N TYR A 269 -13.74 -6.50 3.35
CA TYR A 269 -14.14 -5.20 2.85
C TYR A 269 -13.22 -4.75 1.70
N ASN A 270 -13.77 -4.09 0.69
CA ASN A 270 -12.95 -3.38 -0.29
C ASN A 270 -12.07 -2.37 0.44
N ARG A 271 -10.79 -2.34 0.12
CA ARG A 271 -9.82 -1.46 0.76
C ARG A 271 -9.86 -0.02 0.23
N LEU A 272 -10.40 0.17 -0.97
CA LEU A 272 -10.64 1.48 -1.56
C LEU A 272 -12.09 1.90 -1.33
N PRO A 273 -12.34 3.16 -0.95
CA PRO A 273 -13.70 3.64 -0.70
C PRO A 273 -14.48 3.90 -1.98
N THR A 274 -15.78 3.79 -1.88
CA THR A 274 -16.73 4.52 -2.73
C THR A 274 -17.17 5.77 -2.00
N LEU A 275 -17.39 6.87 -2.73
CA LEU A 275 -17.83 8.13 -2.14
C LEU A 275 -19.35 8.23 -2.21
N LYS A 276 -20.01 8.35 -1.05
CA LYS A 276 -21.45 8.54 -0.94
C LYS A 276 -21.78 9.94 -0.46
N GLU A 277 -22.82 10.54 -0.99
CA GLU A 277 -23.39 11.76 -0.42
C GLU A 277 -24.15 11.42 0.87
N LYS A 278 -24.09 12.32 1.85
CA LYS A 278 -24.71 12.13 3.16
C LYS A 278 -26.23 12.10 3.08
N LYS A 279 -26.81 12.86 2.14
CA LYS A 279 -28.20 12.81 1.75
C LYS A 279 -28.24 12.58 0.25
N ASP A 280 -28.84 11.50 -0.18
CA ASP A 280 -28.93 11.04 -1.58
C ASP A 280 -29.69 12.04 -2.46
N LYS A 281 -29.06 13.17 -2.75
CA LYS A 281 -29.60 14.25 -3.58
C LYS A 281 -28.70 14.48 -4.79
N SER A 282 -29.10 13.93 -5.92
CA SER A 282 -28.61 14.25 -7.26
C SER A 282 -27.14 14.05 -7.58
N ASN A 283 -26.32 13.51 -6.69
CA ASN A 283 -24.86 13.29 -6.87
C ASN A 283 -24.08 14.56 -7.32
N THR A 284 -24.58 15.75 -7.04
CA THR A 284 -24.04 17.02 -7.57
C THR A 284 -22.64 17.33 -7.05
N VAL A 285 -22.37 17.01 -5.77
CA VAL A 285 -21.03 17.18 -5.18
C VAL A 285 -20.04 16.26 -5.88
N LYS A 286 -20.38 14.98 -6.03
CA LYS A 286 -19.52 14.01 -6.74
C LYS A 286 -19.31 14.43 -8.19
N LYS A 287 -20.39 14.81 -8.88
CA LYS A 287 -20.34 15.25 -10.27
C LYS A 287 -19.36 16.41 -10.47
N PHE A 288 -19.41 17.41 -9.59
CA PHE A 288 -18.46 18.51 -9.63
C PHE A 288 -17.03 18.08 -9.33
N LEU A 289 -16.80 17.25 -8.31
CA LEU A 289 -15.45 16.81 -7.93
C LEU A 289 -14.77 15.97 -9.03
N TYR A 290 -15.51 15.10 -9.71
CA TYR A 290 -14.96 14.26 -10.80
C TYR A 290 -14.88 15.00 -12.13
N LEU A 291 -15.77 16.00 -12.36
CA LEU A 291 -15.83 16.81 -13.57
C LEU A 291 -16.01 18.29 -13.18
N PRO A 292 -14.95 19.03 -12.83
CA PRO A 292 -15.01 20.40 -12.33
C PRO A 292 -15.24 21.43 -13.46
N THR A 293 -16.41 21.36 -14.12
CA THR A 293 -16.85 22.31 -15.16
C THR A 293 -17.68 23.42 -14.55
N GLU A 294 -17.80 24.56 -15.26
CA GLU A 294 -18.66 25.67 -14.84
C GLU A 294 -20.14 25.27 -14.73
N GLU A 295 -20.61 24.37 -15.61
CA GLU A 295 -21.95 23.80 -15.56
C GLU A 295 -22.20 23.04 -14.25
N ASN A 296 -21.26 22.15 -13.89
CA ASN A 296 -21.38 21.35 -12.68
C ASN A 296 -21.21 22.20 -11.40
N LEU A 297 -20.38 23.24 -11.45
CA LEU A 297 -20.26 24.22 -10.37
C LEU A 297 -21.59 24.98 -10.17
N THR A 298 -22.20 25.46 -11.24
CA THR A 298 -23.48 26.16 -11.20
C THR A 298 -24.58 25.25 -10.68
N ALA A 299 -24.61 23.98 -11.11
CA ALA A 299 -25.54 22.99 -10.61
C ALA A 299 -25.36 22.71 -9.11
N LEU A 300 -24.12 22.65 -8.61
CA LEU A 300 -23.82 22.49 -7.19
C LEU A 300 -24.32 23.69 -6.37
N LEU A 301 -24.03 24.91 -6.81
CA LEU A 301 -24.42 26.15 -6.12
C LEU A 301 -25.94 26.32 -6.08
N SER A 302 -26.67 25.92 -7.12
CA SER A 302 -28.12 26.00 -7.20
C SER A 302 -28.86 25.16 -6.17
N GLN A 303 -28.20 24.14 -5.60
CA GLN A 303 -28.79 23.22 -4.61
C GLN A 303 -28.88 23.85 -3.19
N ASN A 304 -28.18 24.96 -2.93
CA ASN A 304 -28.11 25.59 -1.60
C ASN A 304 -27.86 24.61 -0.46
N LEU A 305 -26.87 23.73 -0.64
CA LEU A 305 -26.51 22.67 0.31
C LEU A 305 -25.88 23.28 1.58
N SER A 306 -26.23 22.72 2.72
CA SER A 306 -25.56 23.03 3.98
C SER A 306 -24.13 22.47 3.99
N PRO A 307 -23.21 22.98 4.84
CA PRO A 307 -21.85 22.45 4.96
C PRO A 307 -21.78 20.94 5.26
N GLU A 308 -22.78 20.40 5.95
CA GLU A 308 -22.86 18.95 6.22
C GLU A 308 -23.32 18.14 4.99
N GLU A 309 -24.11 18.72 4.11
CA GLU A 309 -24.56 18.09 2.85
C GLU A 309 -23.50 18.17 1.75
N LEU A 310 -22.51 19.05 1.89
CA LEU A 310 -21.35 19.15 1.01
C LEU A 310 -20.27 18.08 1.30
N LYS A 311 -20.39 17.35 2.42
CA LYS A 311 -19.45 16.31 2.80
C LYS A 311 -19.82 14.97 2.15
N LEU A 312 -18.85 14.35 1.52
CA LEU A 312 -18.92 12.97 1.07
C LEU A 312 -18.46 12.02 2.19
N ILE A 313 -19.02 10.83 2.20
CA ILE A 313 -18.69 9.79 3.17
C ILE A 313 -17.99 8.63 2.44
N GLU A 314 -16.86 8.19 2.96
CA GLU A 314 -16.22 6.97 2.52
C GLU A 314 -17.07 5.74 2.90
N ASP A 315 -17.46 4.95 1.91
CA ASP A 315 -18.17 3.69 2.09
C ASP A 315 -17.32 2.53 1.54
N PHE A 316 -17.21 1.46 2.32
CA PHE A 316 -16.39 0.30 2.00
C PHE A 316 -17.29 -0.93 1.83
N PRO A 317 -17.67 -1.29 0.62
CA PRO A 317 -18.51 -2.45 0.37
C PRO A 317 -17.77 -3.74 0.72
N ARG A 318 -18.54 -4.73 1.17
CA ARG A 318 -18.02 -6.06 1.47
C ARG A 318 -18.02 -6.90 0.19
N LEU A 319 -16.94 -7.63 -0.02
CA LEU A 319 -16.70 -8.47 -1.19
C LEU A 319 -16.55 -9.93 -0.77
N HIS A 320 -17.05 -10.83 -1.63
CA HIS A 320 -16.64 -12.23 -1.66
C HIS A 320 -15.70 -12.41 -2.86
N ILE A 321 -14.56 -13.01 -2.66
CA ILE A 321 -13.58 -13.27 -3.71
C ILE A 321 -13.28 -14.76 -3.73
N LEU A 322 -13.50 -15.38 -4.88
CA LEU A 322 -13.05 -16.72 -5.21
C LEU A 322 -11.88 -16.59 -6.15
N GLY A 323 -10.77 -17.27 -5.88
CA GLY A 323 -9.57 -17.13 -6.68
C GLY A 323 -8.86 -18.46 -6.89
N ILE A 324 -8.16 -18.55 -8.00
CA ILE A 324 -7.21 -19.61 -8.30
C ILE A 324 -6.00 -18.96 -8.94
N ASP A 325 -4.81 -19.40 -8.55
CA ASP A 325 -3.58 -19.07 -9.26
C ASP A 325 -2.75 -20.32 -9.55
N PHE A 326 -1.82 -20.16 -10.46
CA PHE A 326 -0.82 -21.18 -10.75
C PHE A 326 0.53 -20.57 -11.12
N GLU A 327 1.59 -21.36 -10.90
CA GLU A 327 2.94 -21.05 -11.33
C GLU A 327 3.63 -22.33 -11.82
N THR A 328 4.33 -22.22 -12.93
CA THR A 328 5.12 -23.31 -13.51
C THR A 328 6.32 -22.77 -14.27
N VAL A 329 7.25 -23.68 -14.58
CA VAL A 329 8.42 -23.38 -15.43
C VAL A 329 8.36 -24.25 -16.67
N ALA A 330 8.43 -23.63 -17.86
CA ALA A 330 8.45 -24.31 -19.14
C ALA A 330 9.72 -23.93 -19.92
N GLY A 331 10.72 -24.81 -19.91
CA GLY A 331 12.04 -24.51 -20.44
C GLY A 331 12.68 -23.35 -19.67
N PRO A 332 13.10 -22.25 -20.34
CA PRO A 332 13.70 -21.10 -19.69
C PRO A 332 12.67 -20.06 -19.19
N TYR A 333 11.37 -20.33 -19.32
CA TYR A 333 10.31 -19.38 -19.05
C TYR A 333 9.58 -19.71 -17.74
N GLY A 334 9.43 -18.71 -16.86
CA GLY A 334 8.45 -18.72 -15.78
C GLY A 334 7.07 -18.36 -16.33
N ILE A 335 6.04 -19.12 -16.01
CA ILE A 335 4.66 -18.89 -16.44
C ILE A 335 3.77 -18.84 -15.21
N ARG A 336 2.97 -17.78 -15.08
CA ARG A 336 2.07 -17.56 -13.96
C ARG A 336 0.69 -17.17 -14.47
N GLY A 337 -0.34 -17.52 -13.71
CA GLY A 337 -1.70 -17.09 -14.02
C GLY A 337 -2.54 -16.92 -12.76
N GLU A 338 -3.48 -16.02 -12.83
CA GLU A 338 -4.48 -15.76 -11.79
C GLU A 338 -5.87 -15.63 -12.41
N VAL A 339 -6.86 -16.19 -11.73
CA VAL A 339 -8.28 -16.02 -12.02
C VAL A 339 -8.98 -15.64 -10.72
N GLY A 340 -9.74 -14.55 -10.75
CA GLY A 340 -10.52 -14.08 -9.62
C GLY A 340 -11.97 -13.79 -9.98
N LEU A 341 -12.92 -14.34 -9.24
CA LEU A 341 -14.32 -13.94 -9.28
C LEU A 341 -14.62 -13.05 -8.06
N PHE A 342 -14.86 -11.79 -8.32
CA PHE A 342 -15.14 -10.78 -7.32
C PHE A 342 -16.63 -10.48 -7.29
N LEU A 343 -17.33 -10.84 -6.23
CA LEU A 343 -18.76 -10.65 -6.11
C LEU A 343 -19.08 -9.33 -5.41
N SER A 344 -20.07 -8.61 -5.92
CA SER A 344 -20.57 -7.34 -5.38
C SER A 344 -19.58 -6.17 -5.44
N CYS A 345 -18.77 -6.08 -6.49
CA CYS A 345 -17.89 -4.94 -6.74
C CYS A 345 -18.69 -3.65 -6.99
N PRO A 346 -18.25 -2.51 -6.43
CA PRO A 346 -18.90 -1.24 -6.68
C PRO A 346 -18.43 -0.65 -8.01
N TYR A 347 -19.37 -0.28 -8.86
CA TYR A 347 -19.13 0.41 -10.14
C TYR A 347 -19.83 1.76 -10.17
N LEU A 348 -19.13 2.75 -10.68
CA LEU A 348 -19.64 4.12 -10.82
C LEU A 348 -20.40 4.23 -12.15
N ARG A 349 -21.64 4.71 -12.08
CA ARG A 349 -22.43 5.08 -13.26
C ARG A 349 -22.07 6.49 -13.72
N ARG A 350 -22.43 6.84 -14.95
CA ARG A 350 -22.24 8.19 -15.52
C ARG A 350 -23.04 9.29 -14.79
N ASP A 351 -24.07 8.90 -14.04
CA ASP A 351 -24.81 9.79 -13.14
C ASP A 351 -24.18 9.93 -11.73
N PHE A 352 -22.97 9.33 -11.55
CA PHE A 352 -22.23 9.28 -10.30
C PHE A 352 -22.89 8.49 -9.17
N SER A 353 -23.92 7.69 -9.46
CA SER A 353 -24.43 6.67 -8.55
C SER A 353 -23.55 5.41 -8.57
N TYR A 354 -23.57 4.63 -7.49
CA TYR A 354 -22.88 3.34 -7.43
C TYR A 354 -23.86 2.18 -7.53
N VAL A 355 -23.47 1.18 -8.28
CA VAL A 355 -24.16 -0.10 -8.38
C VAL A 355 -23.18 -1.23 -8.08
N ARG A 356 -23.67 -2.37 -7.63
CA ARG A 356 -22.85 -3.56 -7.38
C ARG A 356 -23.01 -4.55 -8.53
N LYS A 357 -21.89 -5.00 -9.07
CA LYS A 357 -21.79 -6.03 -10.10
C LYS A 357 -20.69 -7.02 -9.75
N ASP A 358 -20.77 -8.19 -10.33
CA ASP A 358 -19.72 -9.19 -10.21
C ASP A 358 -18.68 -8.97 -11.30
N THR A 359 -17.42 -9.28 -11.00
CA THR A 359 -16.30 -9.10 -11.92
C THR A 359 -15.52 -10.40 -12.01
N LEU A 360 -15.24 -10.84 -13.22
CA LEU A 360 -14.28 -11.89 -13.51
C LEU A 360 -12.97 -11.21 -13.93
N SER A 361 -11.90 -11.46 -13.19
CA SER A 361 -10.55 -10.96 -13.52
C SER A 361 -9.65 -12.11 -13.90
N LEU A 362 -8.93 -11.96 -14.99
CA LEU A 362 -8.00 -12.92 -15.55
C LEU A 362 -6.63 -12.28 -15.68
N GLY A 363 -5.57 -12.99 -15.36
CA GLY A 363 -4.22 -12.51 -15.51
C GLY A 363 -3.28 -13.63 -15.92
N VAL A 364 -2.38 -13.36 -16.85
CA VAL A 364 -1.30 -14.25 -17.25
C VAL A 364 0.01 -13.48 -17.31
N GLY A 365 1.07 -14.07 -16.80
CA GLY A 365 2.43 -13.53 -16.82
C GLY A 365 3.43 -14.54 -17.36
N ILE A 366 4.40 -14.04 -18.09
CA ILE A 366 5.55 -14.82 -18.57
C ILE A 366 6.81 -14.01 -18.33
N ASP A 367 7.84 -14.67 -17.80
CA ASP A 367 9.14 -14.05 -17.57
C ASP A 367 10.29 -14.94 -18.03
N HIS A 368 11.42 -14.32 -18.29
CA HIS A 368 12.64 -14.99 -18.70
C HIS A 368 13.88 -14.17 -18.32
N THR A 369 14.90 -14.87 -17.86
CA THR A 369 16.24 -14.31 -17.69
C THR A 369 17.19 -14.96 -18.69
N ALA A 370 17.68 -14.16 -19.64
CA ALA A 370 18.64 -14.61 -20.63
C ALA A 370 20.05 -14.76 -20.03
N GLU A 371 20.92 -15.57 -20.66
CA GLU A 371 22.32 -15.84 -20.22
C GLU A 371 23.16 -14.57 -20.03
N ASN A 372 22.84 -13.50 -20.75
CA ASN A 372 23.51 -12.21 -20.65
C ASN A 372 22.97 -11.31 -19.53
N ASN A 373 22.24 -11.86 -18.55
CA ASN A 373 21.59 -11.13 -17.45
C ASN A 373 20.56 -10.09 -17.92
N PHE A 374 19.88 -10.33 -19.03
CA PHE A 374 18.73 -9.56 -19.46
C PHE A 374 17.47 -10.28 -19.01
N TYR A 375 16.72 -9.62 -18.11
CA TYR A 375 15.43 -10.07 -17.63
C TYR A 375 14.31 -9.31 -18.30
N TRP A 376 13.23 -9.97 -18.64
CA TRP A 376 11.97 -9.38 -19.03
C TRP A 376 10.80 -10.14 -18.41
N ASN A 377 9.76 -9.40 -18.09
CA ASN A 377 8.48 -9.90 -17.60
C ASN A 377 7.36 -9.20 -18.34
N PHE A 378 6.45 -9.96 -18.91
CA PHE A 378 5.26 -9.47 -19.58
C PHE A 378 4.04 -10.03 -18.88
N GLN A 379 3.04 -9.17 -18.62
CA GLN A 379 1.75 -9.59 -18.07
C GLN A 379 0.60 -8.99 -18.88
N PHE A 380 -0.44 -9.79 -19.07
CA PHE A 380 -1.73 -9.38 -19.62
C PHE A 380 -2.79 -9.60 -18.56
N ILE A 381 -3.63 -8.58 -18.35
CA ILE A 381 -4.73 -8.57 -17.39
C ILE A 381 -6.01 -8.23 -18.12
N GLU A 382 -7.09 -8.92 -17.80
CA GLU A 382 -8.43 -8.64 -18.28
C GLU A 382 -9.41 -8.63 -17.10
N ASP A 383 -10.18 -7.56 -16.97
CA ASP A 383 -11.34 -7.47 -16.07
C ASP A 383 -12.61 -7.44 -16.89
N ILE A 384 -13.57 -8.30 -16.54
CA ILE A 384 -14.87 -8.45 -17.22
C ILE A 384 -15.98 -8.16 -16.21
N ILE A 385 -16.77 -7.12 -16.46
CA ILE A 385 -17.94 -6.79 -15.63
C ILE A 385 -19.12 -7.66 -16.07
N LEU A 386 -19.55 -8.52 -15.18
CA LEU A 386 -20.70 -9.41 -15.47
C LEU A 386 -22.02 -8.64 -15.38
N ASN A 387 -22.95 -8.90 -16.29
CA ASN A 387 -24.21 -8.17 -16.41
C ASN A 387 -23.98 -6.65 -16.56
N TYR A 388 -23.11 -6.29 -17.48
CA TYR A 388 -22.73 -4.93 -17.79
C TYR A 388 -23.93 -4.04 -18.17
N GLU A 389 -23.83 -2.75 -17.89
CA GLU A 389 -24.78 -1.72 -18.30
C GLU A 389 -24.01 -0.58 -19.00
N GLU A 390 -24.44 -0.12 -20.17
CA GLU A 390 -23.81 0.98 -20.92
C GLU A 390 -23.69 2.31 -20.14
N LEU A 391 -24.42 2.40 -19.01
CA LEU A 391 -24.40 3.57 -18.13
C LEU A 391 -23.19 3.63 -17.19
N PHE A 392 -22.29 2.64 -17.22
CA PHE A 392 -21.09 2.66 -16.38
C PHE A 392 -20.03 3.63 -16.92
N SER A 393 -19.22 4.14 -16.01
CA SER A 393 -18.02 4.91 -16.34
C SER A 393 -16.85 4.01 -16.73
N GLN A 394 -16.93 2.73 -16.41
CA GLN A 394 -15.94 1.70 -16.75
C GLN A 394 -16.41 0.93 -17.98
N GLU A 395 -15.46 0.40 -18.75
CA GLU A 395 -15.72 -0.48 -19.88
C GLU A 395 -16.10 -1.89 -19.41
N GLU A 396 -16.92 -2.61 -20.21
CA GLU A 396 -17.29 -4.01 -19.93
C GLU A 396 -16.07 -4.91 -19.84
N PHE A 397 -15.14 -4.75 -20.81
CA PHE A 397 -13.86 -5.45 -20.90
C PHE A 397 -12.73 -4.46 -20.72
N SER A 398 -11.98 -4.62 -19.65
CA SER A 398 -10.84 -3.78 -19.34
C SER A 398 -9.55 -4.56 -19.53
N HIS A 399 -8.72 -4.13 -20.49
CA HIS A 399 -7.46 -4.79 -20.80
C HIS A 399 -6.27 -3.93 -20.36
N GLN A 400 -5.29 -4.59 -19.73
CA GLN A 400 -4.04 -3.95 -19.30
C GLN A 400 -2.87 -4.87 -19.63
N VAL A 401 -1.78 -4.29 -20.10
CA VAL A 401 -0.48 -4.96 -20.24
C VAL A 401 0.55 -4.29 -19.36
N THR A 402 1.49 -5.07 -18.84
CA THR A 402 2.68 -4.55 -18.17
C THR A 402 3.93 -5.19 -18.76
N LEU A 403 4.99 -4.43 -18.84
CA LEU A 403 6.29 -4.90 -19.29
C LEU A 403 7.36 -4.36 -18.32
N ASN A 404 8.14 -5.27 -17.75
CA ASN A 404 9.33 -4.94 -16.99
C ASN A 404 10.55 -5.45 -17.72
N LEU A 405 11.54 -4.61 -17.90
CA LEU A 405 12.84 -4.96 -18.46
C LEU A 405 13.91 -4.63 -17.43
N SER A 406 14.90 -5.53 -17.28
CA SER A 406 16.05 -5.28 -16.42
C SER A 406 17.31 -5.80 -17.07
N LYS A 407 18.36 -5.01 -17.11
CA LYS A 407 19.65 -5.39 -17.64
C LYS A 407 20.75 -5.07 -16.65
N GLN A 408 21.53 -6.10 -16.31
CA GLN A 408 22.67 -5.96 -15.41
C GLN A 408 23.98 -5.91 -16.18
N PHE A 409 24.86 -5.00 -15.76
CA PHE A 409 26.22 -4.80 -16.26
C PHE A 409 27.20 -4.83 -15.09
N PHE A 410 28.47 -5.02 -15.40
CA PHE A 410 29.58 -5.01 -14.42
C PHE A 410 29.30 -5.91 -13.20
N TYR A 411 28.96 -7.18 -13.48
CA TYR A 411 28.62 -8.20 -12.46
C TYR A 411 27.42 -7.81 -11.55
N GLY A 412 26.54 -6.93 -12.04
CA GLY A 412 25.35 -6.49 -11.33
C GLY A 412 25.50 -5.19 -10.53
N ASP A 413 26.64 -4.49 -10.68
CA ASP A 413 26.84 -3.18 -10.05
C ASP A 413 26.03 -2.10 -10.73
N LEU A 414 25.89 -2.14 -12.06
CA LEU A 414 25.03 -1.22 -12.83
C LEU A 414 23.80 -1.98 -13.33
N ILE A 415 22.62 -1.44 -13.01
CA ILE A 415 21.33 -2.01 -13.41
C ILE A 415 20.53 -0.95 -14.15
N LEU A 416 20.03 -1.31 -15.32
CA LEU A 416 19.04 -0.53 -16.08
C LEU A 416 17.70 -1.23 -15.95
N ASP A 417 16.71 -0.54 -15.42
CA ASP A 417 15.34 -1.04 -15.24
C ASP A 417 14.36 -0.16 -16.04
N LEU A 418 13.33 -0.78 -16.58
CA LEU A 418 12.17 -0.11 -17.16
C LEU A 418 10.91 -0.83 -16.68
N ASP A 419 10.08 -0.14 -15.91
CA ASP A 419 8.74 -0.59 -15.56
C ASP A 419 7.72 0.17 -16.41
N SER A 420 6.78 -0.54 -17.02
CA SER A 420 5.74 0.06 -17.83
C SER A 420 4.38 -0.61 -17.63
N SER A 421 3.35 0.18 -17.82
CA SER A 421 1.96 -0.28 -17.78
C SER A 421 1.14 0.50 -18.80
N TYR A 422 0.37 -0.21 -19.62
CA TYR A 422 -0.56 0.37 -20.59
C TYR A 422 -1.94 -0.24 -20.41
N ARG A 423 -2.94 0.59 -20.11
CA ARG A 423 -4.34 0.19 -20.03
C ARG A 423 -5.01 0.44 -21.39
N ILE A 424 -5.12 -0.63 -22.17
CA ILE A 424 -5.55 -0.60 -23.57
C ILE A 424 -6.94 0.02 -23.69
N SER A 425 -7.89 -0.39 -22.84
CA SER A 425 -9.29 0.07 -22.89
C SER A 425 -9.47 1.55 -22.56
N TYR A 426 -8.50 2.15 -21.85
CA TYR A 426 -8.56 3.55 -21.41
C TYR A 426 -7.53 4.45 -22.11
N HIS A 427 -6.66 3.89 -22.94
CA HIS A 427 -5.60 4.58 -23.66
C HIS A 427 -4.71 5.44 -22.74
N ASP A 428 -4.42 4.93 -21.52
CA ASP A 428 -3.54 5.57 -20.55
C ASP A 428 -2.38 4.66 -20.17
N TRP A 429 -1.21 5.27 -19.90
CA TRP A 429 -0.01 4.52 -19.62
C TRP A 429 0.92 5.23 -18.65
N MET A 430 1.84 4.46 -18.08
CA MET A 430 2.96 4.96 -17.31
C MET A 430 4.27 4.26 -17.70
N LEU A 431 5.37 5.01 -17.61
CA LEU A 431 6.73 4.52 -17.74
C LEU A 431 7.56 4.95 -16.53
N ASN A 432 8.43 4.05 -16.06
CA ASN A 432 9.41 4.34 -15.01
C ASN A 432 10.80 3.76 -15.42
N PRO A 433 11.59 4.49 -16.25
CA PRO A 433 12.98 4.17 -16.47
C PRO A 433 13.83 4.48 -15.24
N GLN A 434 14.73 3.57 -14.87
CA GLN A 434 15.65 3.73 -13.75
C GLN A 434 17.03 3.19 -14.09
N VAL A 435 18.06 3.91 -13.68
CA VAL A 435 19.45 3.45 -13.64
C VAL A 435 19.85 3.35 -12.17
N SER A 436 20.39 2.20 -11.77
CA SER A 436 20.87 1.98 -10.40
C SER A 436 22.33 1.54 -10.42
N TYR A 437 23.11 2.10 -9.49
CA TYR A 437 24.50 1.71 -9.28
C TYR A 437 24.70 1.26 -7.83
N LYS A 438 25.19 0.02 -7.66
CA LYS A 438 25.49 -0.59 -6.38
C LYS A 438 26.95 -0.35 -6.03
N LEU A 439 27.19 0.29 -4.88
CA LEU A 439 28.51 0.36 -4.30
C LEU A 439 28.76 -0.84 -3.37
N GLU A 440 30.02 -1.12 -3.12
CA GLU A 440 30.42 -1.96 -2.00
C GLU A 440 29.76 -1.47 -0.70
N LYS A 441 29.51 -2.38 0.24
CA LYS A 441 28.93 -2.10 1.57
C LYS A 441 27.44 -1.73 1.59
N GLY A 442 26.65 -2.18 0.62
CA GLY A 442 25.17 -2.12 0.68
C GLY A 442 24.56 -0.78 0.32
N VAL A 443 25.30 0.16 -0.27
CA VAL A 443 24.79 1.43 -0.77
C VAL A 443 24.34 1.27 -2.22
N VAL A 444 23.13 1.72 -2.55
CA VAL A 444 22.59 1.76 -3.92
C VAL A 444 22.14 3.17 -4.24
N PHE A 445 22.68 3.72 -5.33
CA PHE A 445 22.21 4.97 -5.93
C PHE A 445 21.28 4.66 -7.10
N SER A 446 20.18 5.38 -7.24
CA SER A 446 19.30 5.25 -8.39
C SER A 446 18.88 6.62 -8.90
N LEU A 447 18.88 6.77 -10.21
CA LEU A 447 18.30 7.91 -10.93
C LEU A 447 17.22 7.35 -11.84
N GLY A 448 16.06 7.98 -11.86
CA GLY A 448 14.94 7.52 -12.68
C GLY A 448 13.90 8.61 -12.86
N GLY A 449 12.77 8.26 -13.49
CA GLY A 449 11.67 9.16 -13.68
C GLY A 449 10.34 8.41 -13.79
N TYR A 450 9.26 9.14 -13.61
CA TYR A 450 7.91 8.68 -13.93
C TYR A 450 7.32 9.57 -15.01
N ILE A 451 6.69 8.95 -16.00
CA ILE A 451 5.95 9.60 -17.07
C ILE A 451 4.55 9.00 -17.08
N PHE A 452 3.54 9.85 -17.01
CA PHE A 452 2.13 9.47 -17.01
C PHE A 452 1.41 10.12 -18.19
N GLU A 453 0.58 9.37 -18.90
CA GLU A 453 -0.16 9.89 -20.05
C GLU A 453 -1.57 9.29 -20.12
N GLY A 454 -2.52 10.07 -20.60
CA GLY A 454 -3.91 9.66 -20.78
C GLY A 454 -4.90 10.79 -20.56
N SER A 455 -6.20 10.48 -20.63
CA SER A 455 -7.25 11.44 -20.30
C SER A 455 -7.28 11.72 -18.79
N ALA A 456 -7.58 12.95 -18.38
CA ALA A 456 -7.69 13.36 -16.97
C ALA A 456 -8.69 12.53 -16.14
N THR A 457 -9.59 11.79 -16.76
CA THR A 457 -10.55 10.90 -16.11
C THR A 457 -10.04 9.47 -15.92
N THR A 458 -8.91 9.12 -16.52
CA THR A 458 -8.31 7.78 -16.42
C THR A 458 -7.31 7.70 -15.26
N LEU A 459 -6.85 6.49 -14.94
CA LEU A 459 -6.00 6.25 -13.77
C LEU A 459 -4.64 6.98 -13.87
N PHE A 460 -3.93 6.79 -14.99
CA PHE A 460 -2.62 7.42 -15.20
C PHE A 460 -2.76 8.84 -15.74
N GLY A 461 -3.73 9.09 -16.64
CA GLY A 461 -3.94 10.41 -17.22
C GLY A 461 -4.33 11.49 -16.21
N ARG A 462 -4.93 11.12 -15.06
CA ARG A 462 -5.15 12.06 -13.96
C ARG A 462 -3.87 12.67 -13.42
N TYR A 463 -2.75 11.98 -13.56
CA TYR A 463 -1.43 12.39 -13.10
C TYR A 463 -0.49 12.77 -14.25
N SER A 464 -1.02 13.05 -15.45
CA SER A 464 -0.21 13.45 -16.62
C SER A 464 0.58 14.75 -16.41
N ASP A 465 0.19 15.56 -15.43
CA ASP A 465 0.94 16.76 -15.04
C ASP A 465 1.99 16.49 -13.94
N ASN A 466 2.08 15.25 -13.44
CA ASN A 466 3.00 14.85 -12.39
C ASN A 466 4.21 14.08 -12.92
N ASP A 467 4.61 14.32 -14.17
CA ASP A 467 5.87 13.79 -14.69
C ASP A 467 7.02 14.29 -13.85
N LEU A 468 7.95 13.40 -13.52
CA LEU A 468 9.03 13.74 -12.59
C LEU A 468 10.32 12.97 -12.86
N VAL A 469 11.41 13.55 -12.41
CA VAL A 469 12.71 12.89 -12.26
C VAL A 469 13.01 12.70 -10.79
N TYR A 470 13.60 11.60 -10.42
CA TYR A 470 13.95 11.33 -9.04
C TYR A 470 15.38 10.81 -8.86
N PHE A 471 15.92 11.10 -7.68
CA PHE A 471 17.15 10.52 -7.18
C PHE A 471 16.88 9.75 -5.87
N LYS A 472 17.45 8.55 -5.74
CA LYS A 472 17.23 7.69 -4.59
C LYS A 472 18.55 7.09 -4.11
N VAL A 473 18.78 7.10 -2.80
CA VAL A 473 19.89 6.41 -2.14
C VAL A 473 19.31 5.45 -1.12
N ILE A 474 19.79 4.20 -1.14
CA ILE A 474 19.42 3.19 -0.15
C ILE A 474 20.72 2.65 0.45
N TYR A 475 20.79 2.60 1.77
CA TYR A 475 21.83 1.90 2.51
C TYR A 475 21.23 0.79 3.35
N ASN A 476 21.66 -0.45 3.12
CA ASN A 476 21.22 -1.64 3.87
C ASN A 476 22.28 -2.01 4.91
N PHE A 477 21.87 -2.32 6.16
CA PHE A 477 22.76 -2.67 7.27
C PHE A 477 22.20 -3.81 8.13
#